data_7d239ae2a4169d649d3592c47e51c4e9
#
_entry.id   7d239ae2a4169d649d3592c47e51c4e9
#
_cell.length_a   1.000
_cell.length_b   1.000
_cell.length_c   1.000
_cell.angle_alpha   90.00
_cell.angle_beta   90.00
_cell.angle_gamma   90.00
#
_symmetry.space_group_name_H-M   'P 1'
#
loop_
_entity.id
_entity.type
_entity.pdbx_description
1 polymer ?
#
loop_
_entity_poly.entity_id
_entity_poly.type
_entity_poly.pdbx_seq_one_letter_code
_entity_poly.pdbx_strand_id
1 'polypeptide(L)'
;MNTKKTLALALTAALGCSLAGLAQADKLDDIIESGKLRCAVTLDFPPMGSRDAQNNPVGFDVDYCNDLAKALDVKAEIVETPFPDRIPALVSGRADVIVASTSDTLERARTIGMSIPYFAFVKVVLTREDTGIASYADLKGRPVGGTAGTFEALALEKDSKAWGDAKGSFRAYQSEADTALAISRGISTPRSSLPPSPPRGSSRASTRA
;
A
#
# COMPACT_ATOMS: atom_id res chain seq x y z
N MET A 1 -20.23 -64.94 -11.98
CA MET A 1 -20.41 -63.48 -12.00
C MET A 1 -19.04 -62.89 -12.01
N ASN A 2 -18.63 -62.24 -13.11
CA ASN A 2 -17.20 -62.00 -13.45
C ASN A 2 -16.61 -60.84 -12.63
N THR A 3 -15.84 -61.19 -11.59
CA THR A 3 -15.08 -60.23 -10.74
C THR A 3 -14.16 -59.28 -11.52
N LYS A 4 -13.74 -59.66 -12.71
CA LYS A 4 -12.91 -58.82 -13.60
C LYS A 4 -13.69 -57.64 -14.22
N LYS A 5 -15.03 -57.74 -14.39
CA LYS A 5 -15.86 -56.66 -14.94
C LYS A 5 -16.21 -55.63 -13.87
N THR A 6 -16.36 -56.03 -12.62
CA THR A 6 -16.62 -55.12 -11.49
C THR A 6 -15.36 -54.34 -11.12
N LEU A 7 -14.17 -54.89 -11.25
CA LEU A 7 -12.90 -54.18 -10.98
C LEU A 7 -12.60 -53.11 -12.03
N ALA A 8 -12.92 -53.36 -13.31
CA ALA A 8 -12.76 -52.39 -14.38
C ALA A 8 -13.71 -51.20 -14.26
N LEU A 9 -14.95 -51.40 -13.77
CA LEU A 9 -15.91 -50.34 -13.58
C LEU A 9 -15.58 -49.45 -12.38
N ALA A 10 -14.97 -50.01 -11.32
CA ALA A 10 -14.50 -49.27 -10.17
C ALA A 10 -13.27 -48.39 -10.48
N LEU A 11 -12.38 -48.84 -11.36
CA LEU A 11 -11.20 -48.09 -11.75
C LEU A 11 -11.52 -46.90 -12.66
N THR A 12 -12.55 -47.01 -13.51
CA THR A 12 -13.01 -45.87 -14.35
C THR A 12 -13.75 -44.81 -13.53
N ALA A 13 -14.47 -45.18 -12.48
CA ALA A 13 -15.11 -44.22 -11.58
C ALA A 13 -14.10 -43.45 -10.71
N ALA A 14 -13.01 -44.10 -10.29
CA ALA A 14 -11.94 -43.45 -9.51
C ALA A 14 -11.11 -42.45 -10.35
N LEU A 15 -10.91 -42.69 -11.66
CA LEU A 15 -10.18 -41.77 -12.54
C LEU A 15 -11.05 -40.52 -12.94
N GLY A 16 -12.36 -40.66 -12.91
CA GLY A 16 -13.28 -39.52 -13.22
C GLY A 16 -13.37 -38.46 -12.13
N CYS A 17 -13.08 -38.81 -10.87
CA CYS A 17 -13.11 -37.87 -9.75
C CYS A 17 -11.82 -37.04 -9.58
N SER A 18 -10.72 -37.46 -10.22
CA SER A 18 -9.43 -36.75 -10.08
C SER A 18 -9.27 -35.57 -11.05
N LEU A 19 -10.22 -35.36 -11.97
CA LEU A 19 -10.23 -34.24 -12.94
C LEU A 19 -11.21 -33.11 -12.55
N ALA A 20 -11.80 -33.14 -11.34
CA ALA A 20 -12.30 -31.93 -10.73
C ALA A 20 -11.06 -31.08 -10.38
N GLY A 21 -10.44 -30.49 -11.43
CA GLY A 21 -9.39 -29.50 -11.27
C GLY A 21 -9.90 -28.48 -10.26
N LEU A 22 -9.07 -28.19 -9.28
CA LEU A 22 -9.24 -27.03 -8.42
C LEU A 22 -9.38 -25.83 -9.38
N ALA A 23 -10.62 -25.52 -9.77
CA ALA A 23 -10.95 -24.22 -10.31
C ALA A 23 -10.62 -23.27 -9.16
N GLN A 24 -9.38 -22.81 -9.12
CA GLN A 24 -8.98 -21.72 -8.26
C GLN A 24 -9.76 -20.54 -8.83
N ALA A 25 -10.88 -20.21 -8.17
CA ALA A 25 -11.65 -19.04 -8.55
C ALA A 25 -10.67 -17.87 -8.61
N ASP A 26 -10.63 -17.19 -9.75
CA ASP A 26 -9.83 -15.99 -9.87
C ASP A 26 -10.39 -14.99 -8.86
N LYS A 27 -9.52 -14.28 -8.17
CA LYS A 27 -9.94 -13.27 -7.18
C LYS A 27 -10.88 -12.22 -7.78
N LEU A 28 -10.75 -11.98 -9.08
CA LEU A 28 -11.64 -11.10 -9.82
C LEU A 28 -13.06 -11.69 -9.91
N ASP A 29 -13.19 -12.99 -10.14
CA ASP A 29 -14.49 -13.66 -10.18
C ASP A 29 -15.20 -13.57 -8.83
N ASP A 30 -14.48 -13.78 -7.71
CA ASP A 30 -15.02 -13.59 -6.36
C ASP A 30 -15.54 -12.17 -6.13
N ILE A 31 -14.82 -11.13 -6.60
CA ILE A 31 -15.21 -9.72 -6.49
C ILE A 31 -16.50 -9.46 -7.28
N ILE A 32 -16.56 -9.92 -8.52
CA ILE A 32 -17.75 -9.74 -9.39
C ILE A 32 -18.96 -10.48 -8.79
N GLU A 33 -18.78 -11.72 -8.36
CA GLU A 33 -19.86 -12.52 -7.77
C GLU A 33 -20.38 -11.93 -6.45
N SER A 34 -19.48 -11.43 -5.60
CA SER A 34 -19.85 -10.77 -4.33
C SER A 34 -20.49 -9.39 -4.53
N GLY A 35 -20.32 -8.78 -5.70
CA GLY A 35 -20.78 -7.42 -6.00
C GLY A 35 -20.05 -6.34 -5.21
N LYS A 36 -18.86 -6.62 -4.66
CA LYS A 36 -18.10 -5.70 -3.80
C LYS A 36 -16.61 -5.76 -4.07
N LEU A 37 -15.96 -4.60 -4.08
CA LEU A 37 -14.50 -4.45 -4.09
C LEU A 37 -14.07 -3.86 -2.75
N ARG A 38 -13.34 -4.63 -1.94
CA ARG A 38 -12.80 -4.17 -0.65
C ARG A 38 -11.42 -3.56 -0.87
N CYS A 39 -11.31 -2.25 -0.70
CA CYS A 39 -10.05 -1.52 -0.84
C CYS A 39 -9.44 -1.23 0.54
N ALA A 40 -8.23 -1.69 0.80
CA ALA A 40 -7.44 -1.21 1.92
C ALA A 40 -6.98 0.22 1.62
N VAL A 41 -7.45 1.19 2.41
CA VAL A 41 -7.13 2.61 2.28
C VAL A 41 -6.63 3.16 3.61
N THR A 42 -5.54 3.95 3.57
CA THR A 42 -5.02 4.63 4.75
C THR A 42 -5.72 5.99 4.89
N LEU A 43 -6.38 6.23 6.03
CA LEU A 43 -7.21 7.43 6.25
C LEU A 43 -6.57 8.48 7.18
N ASP A 44 -5.27 8.41 7.43
CA ASP A 44 -4.50 9.41 8.16
C ASP A 44 -3.38 10.05 7.30
N PHE A 45 -3.54 10.02 5.98
CA PHE A 45 -2.57 10.55 5.02
C PHE A 45 -3.21 11.52 3.99
N PRO A 46 -3.71 12.69 4.42
CA PRO A 46 -4.28 13.67 3.50
C PRO A 46 -3.21 14.21 2.53
N PRO A 47 -3.55 14.52 1.29
CA PRO A 47 -4.88 14.43 0.67
C PRO A 47 -5.20 13.07 0.05
N MET A 48 -4.34 12.05 0.25
CA MET A 48 -4.53 10.72 -0.37
C MET A 48 -5.71 9.99 0.28
N GLY A 49 -5.76 9.94 1.61
CA GLY A 49 -6.88 9.39 2.37
C GLY A 49 -7.02 10.10 3.72
N SER A 50 -8.23 10.46 4.06
CA SER A 50 -8.59 11.10 5.33
C SER A 50 -10.07 10.93 5.63
N ARG A 51 -10.54 11.50 6.73
CA ARG A 51 -11.96 11.59 7.06
C ARG A 51 -12.40 13.06 7.02
N ASP A 52 -13.59 13.29 6.47
CA ASP A 52 -14.22 14.62 6.49
C ASP A 52 -14.82 14.94 7.86
N ALA A 53 -15.44 16.11 7.99
CA ALA A 53 -16.10 16.56 9.22
C ALA A 53 -17.28 15.67 9.65
N GLN A 54 -17.85 14.90 8.74
CA GLN A 54 -18.93 13.94 8.98
C GLN A 54 -18.40 12.51 9.19
N ASN A 55 -17.06 12.35 9.30
CA ASN A 55 -16.36 11.09 9.48
C ASN A 55 -16.44 10.14 8.25
N ASN A 56 -16.77 10.65 7.07
CA ASN A 56 -16.73 9.85 5.83
C ASN A 56 -15.30 9.74 5.30
N PRO A 57 -14.91 8.59 4.73
CA PRO A 57 -13.65 8.46 4.00
C PRO A 57 -13.64 9.39 2.77
N VAL A 58 -12.58 10.17 2.61
CA VAL A 58 -12.37 11.09 1.48
C VAL A 58 -10.91 11.10 1.06
N GLY A 59 -10.64 11.52 -0.17
CA GLY A 59 -9.29 11.70 -0.69
C GLY A 59 -9.04 10.91 -1.96
N PHE A 60 -7.86 11.15 -2.56
CA PHE A 60 -7.50 10.57 -3.86
C PHE A 60 -7.60 9.04 -3.89
N ASP A 61 -7.08 8.35 -2.88
CA ASP A 61 -7.10 6.87 -2.82
C ASP A 61 -8.53 6.34 -2.64
N VAL A 62 -9.41 7.10 -1.94
CA VAL A 62 -10.85 6.76 -1.81
C VAL A 62 -11.56 6.90 -3.15
N ASP A 63 -11.32 8.00 -3.87
CA ASP A 63 -11.90 8.25 -5.19
C ASP A 63 -11.42 7.19 -6.19
N TYR A 64 -10.12 6.85 -6.15
CA TYR A 64 -9.56 5.82 -7.01
C TYR A 64 -10.16 4.42 -6.75
N CYS A 65 -10.43 4.08 -5.47
CA CYS A 65 -11.17 2.85 -5.13
C CYS A 65 -12.59 2.86 -5.71
N ASN A 66 -13.29 3.98 -5.60
CA ASN A 66 -14.64 4.13 -6.16
C ASN A 66 -14.63 3.98 -7.68
N ASP A 67 -13.65 4.55 -8.36
CA ASP A 67 -13.50 4.43 -9.81
C ASP A 67 -13.19 3.00 -10.25
N LEU A 68 -12.32 2.29 -9.52
CA LEU A 68 -12.05 0.87 -9.77
C LEU A 68 -13.32 0.02 -9.59
N ALA A 69 -14.06 0.21 -8.51
CA ALA A 69 -15.29 -0.51 -8.25
C ALA A 69 -16.34 -0.24 -9.33
N LYS A 70 -16.48 1.01 -9.75
CA LYS A 70 -17.34 1.42 -10.86
C LYS A 70 -16.94 0.76 -12.19
N ALA A 71 -15.64 0.66 -12.47
CA ALA A 71 -15.15 0.01 -13.68
C ALA A 71 -15.45 -1.51 -13.71
N LEU A 72 -15.57 -2.12 -12.53
CA LEU A 72 -15.93 -3.54 -12.36
C LEU A 72 -17.45 -3.76 -12.18
N ASP A 73 -18.26 -2.70 -12.22
CA ASP A 73 -19.71 -2.73 -11.96
C ASP A 73 -20.06 -3.34 -10.59
N VAL A 74 -19.27 -3.04 -9.57
CA VAL A 74 -19.46 -3.48 -8.18
C VAL A 74 -19.47 -2.28 -7.22
N LYS A 75 -19.76 -2.51 -5.93
CA LYS A 75 -19.72 -1.48 -4.90
C LYS A 75 -18.33 -1.41 -4.26
N ALA A 76 -17.80 -0.20 -4.08
CA ALA A 76 -16.62 0.03 -3.28
C ALA A 76 -16.92 -0.16 -1.79
N GLU A 77 -16.03 -0.85 -1.09
CA GLU A 77 -16.00 -0.96 0.37
C GLU A 77 -14.63 -0.51 0.88
N ILE A 78 -14.58 0.63 1.57
CA ILE A 78 -13.34 1.17 2.12
C ILE A 78 -13.01 0.44 3.41
N VAL A 79 -11.90 -0.29 3.40
CA VAL A 79 -11.33 -0.96 4.58
C VAL A 79 -10.22 -0.07 5.12
N GLU A 80 -10.52 0.70 6.16
CA GLU A 80 -9.50 1.54 6.80
C GLU A 80 -8.32 0.68 7.26
N THR A 81 -7.14 1.07 6.81
CA THR A 81 -5.94 0.24 6.98
C THR A 81 -4.72 1.13 7.21
N PRO A 82 -4.15 1.14 8.42
CA PRO A 82 -2.89 1.83 8.70
C PRO A 82 -1.75 1.35 7.81
N PHE A 83 -0.73 2.18 7.62
CA PHE A 83 0.40 1.86 6.74
C PHE A 83 1.08 0.50 6.99
N PRO A 84 1.35 0.06 8.24
CA PRO A 84 1.96 -1.25 8.47
C PRO A 84 1.06 -2.43 8.11
N ASP A 85 -0.26 -2.23 8.12
CA ASP A 85 -1.25 -3.30 7.96
C ASP A 85 -1.69 -3.54 6.51
N ARG A 86 -1.22 -2.75 5.55
CA ARG A 86 -1.65 -2.81 4.13
C ARG A 86 -1.43 -4.18 3.51
N ILE A 87 -0.18 -4.68 3.55
CA ILE A 87 0.16 -5.99 3.00
C ILE A 87 -0.50 -7.13 3.79
N PRO A 88 -0.46 -7.14 5.14
CA PRO A 88 -1.25 -8.09 5.92
C PRO A 88 -2.74 -8.13 5.59
N ALA A 89 -3.38 -6.98 5.36
CA ALA A 89 -4.80 -6.92 4.99
C ALA A 89 -5.09 -7.61 3.65
N LEU A 90 -4.23 -7.41 2.64
CA LEU A 90 -4.35 -8.07 1.35
C LEU A 90 -4.10 -9.57 1.45
N VAL A 91 -3.00 -9.97 2.09
CA VAL A 91 -2.59 -11.38 2.19
C VAL A 91 -3.59 -12.21 3.00
N SER A 92 -4.20 -11.62 4.04
CA SER A 92 -5.24 -12.30 4.84
C SER A 92 -6.62 -12.33 4.17
N GLY A 93 -6.79 -11.67 3.03
CA GLY A 93 -8.09 -11.55 2.35
C GLY A 93 -9.06 -10.59 3.04
N ARG A 94 -8.60 -9.75 3.98
CA ARG A 94 -9.40 -8.67 4.58
C ARG A 94 -9.72 -7.58 3.55
N ALA A 95 -8.84 -7.35 2.60
CA ALA A 95 -9.05 -6.49 1.44
C ALA A 95 -8.73 -7.25 0.15
N ASP A 96 -9.31 -6.81 -0.96
CA ASP A 96 -9.10 -7.38 -2.29
C ASP A 96 -8.01 -6.63 -3.05
N VAL A 97 -7.86 -5.35 -2.76
CA VAL A 97 -6.84 -4.48 -3.36
C VAL A 97 -6.34 -3.48 -2.32
N ILE A 98 -5.08 -3.04 -2.47
CA ILE A 98 -4.51 -1.95 -1.69
C ILE A 98 -4.53 -0.69 -2.56
N VAL A 99 -5.29 0.32 -2.15
CA VAL A 99 -5.28 1.67 -2.71
C VAL A 99 -4.87 2.62 -1.59
N ALA A 100 -3.57 2.64 -1.27
CA ALA A 100 -3.06 3.28 -0.07
C ALA A 100 -1.59 3.70 -0.24
N SER A 101 -1.27 4.36 -1.36
CA SER A 101 0.06 4.92 -1.61
C SER A 101 1.21 3.92 -1.38
N THR A 102 1.02 2.68 -1.81
CA THR A 102 1.98 1.58 -1.59
C THR A 102 3.07 1.60 -2.65
N SER A 103 4.30 1.96 -2.27
CA SER A 103 5.45 1.98 -3.18
C SER A 103 5.75 0.57 -3.72
N ASP A 104 6.03 0.49 -5.01
CA ASP A 104 6.44 -0.70 -5.73
C ASP A 104 7.92 -1.02 -5.43
N THR A 105 8.16 -2.06 -4.67
CA THR A 105 9.51 -2.54 -4.37
C THR A 105 9.63 -4.02 -4.73
N LEU A 106 10.85 -4.44 -5.09
CA LEU A 106 11.13 -5.86 -5.37
C LEU A 106 10.82 -6.77 -4.19
N GLU A 107 10.96 -6.27 -2.97
CA GLU A 107 10.63 -7.01 -1.76
C GLU A 107 9.12 -7.28 -1.68
N ARG A 108 8.30 -6.24 -1.86
CA ARG A 108 6.84 -6.36 -1.84
C ARG A 108 6.32 -7.20 -3.00
N ALA A 109 6.91 -7.05 -4.19
CA ALA A 109 6.54 -7.82 -5.38
C ALA A 109 6.79 -9.33 -5.26
N ARG A 110 7.56 -9.78 -4.26
CA ARG A 110 7.69 -11.21 -3.92
C ARG A 110 6.49 -11.77 -3.15
N THR A 111 5.69 -10.90 -2.57
CA THR A 111 4.57 -11.28 -1.68
C THR A 111 3.22 -10.94 -2.29
N ILE A 112 3.13 -9.84 -3.02
CA ILE A 112 1.88 -9.33 -3.61
C ILE A 112 2.09 -8.93 -5.07
N GLY A 113 1.02 -9.01 -5.87
CA GLY A 113 0.99 -8.43 -7.22
C GLY A 113 0.99 -6.90 -7.14
N MET A 114 1.71 -6.26 -8.06
CA MET A 114 1.74 -4.80 -8.19
C MET A 114 1.14 -4.40 -9.53
N SER A 115 0.33 -3.33 -9.53
CA SER A 115 -0.15 -2.70 -10.76
C SER A 115 0.92 -1.82 -11.41
N ILE A 116 0.62 -1.28 -12.58
CA ILE A 116 1.34 -0.11 -13.08
C ILE A 116 1.19 1.05 -12.08
N PRO A 117 2.21 1.91 -11.92
CA PRO A 117 2.12 3.05 -11.02
C PRO A 117 0.98 4.01 -11.42
N TYR A 118 0.11 4.36 -10.48
CA TYR A 118 -0.97 5.31 -10.67
C TYR A 118 -0.66 6.69 -10.08
N PHE A 119 0.38 6.80 -9.25
CA PHE A 119 0.83 8.05 -8.65
C PHE A 119 2.34 8.03 -8.35
N ALA A 120 2.95 9.21 -8.24
CA ALA A 120 4.36 9.36 -7.87
C ALA A 120 4.52 10.43 -6.78
N PHE A 121 5.35 10.12 -5.77
CA PHE A 121 5.69 11.04 -4.69
C PHE A 121 7.15 11.46 -4.78
N VAL A 122 7.43 12.71 -4.39
CA VAL A 122 8.78 13.15 -4.08
C VAL A 122 9.11 12.72 -2.65
N LYS A 123 10.32 12.20 -2.42
CA LYS A 123 10.79 11.84 -1.10
C LYS A 123 11.55 13.02 -0.49
N VAL A 124 11.17 13.41 0.71
CA VAL A 124 11.76 14.51 1.46
C VAL A 124 12.07 14.07 2.89
N VAL A 125 12.94 14.82 3.56
CA VAL A 125 13.13 14.73 5.00
C VAL A 125 12.49 15.94 5.65
N LEU A 126 11.61 15.70 6.61
CA LEU A 126 11.05 16.74 7.46
C LEU A 126 11.87 16.81 8.75
N THR A 127 12.29 18.00 9.08
CA THR A 127 13.03 18.30 10.29
C THR A 127 12.65 19.68 10.81
N ARG A 128 12.99 19.99 12.04
CA ARG A 128 12.85 21.36 12.58
C ARG A 128 13.96 22.23 11.98
N GLU A 129 13.66 23.51 11.80
CA GLU A 129 14.61 24.48 11.27
C GLU A 129 15.87 24.63 12.15
N ASP A 130 15.69 24.56 13.47
CA ASP A 130 16.74 24.72 14.46
C ASP A 130 17.71 23.55 14.57
N THR A 131 17.50 22.47 13.81
CA THR A 131 18.38 21.27 13.82
C THR A 131 19.66 21.44 13.02
N GLY A 132 19.68 22.39 12.07
CA GLY A 132 20.79 22.58 11.14
C GLY A 132 20.99 21.43 10.14
N ILE A 133 19.99 20.55 9.95
CA ILE A 133 20.03 19.46 8.97
C ILE A 133 19.71 20.05 7.60
N ALA A 134 20.66 20.00 6.69
CA ALA A 134 20.54 20.51 5.32
C ALA A 134 20.54 19.39 4.26
N SER A 135 21.03 18.20 4.62
CA SER A 135 21.15 17.07 3.71
C SER A 135 20.78 15.75 4.39
N TYR A 136 20.57 14.70 3.60
CA TYR A 136 20.33 13.36 4.11
C TYR A 136 21.51 12.82 4.94
N ALA A 137 22.75 13.20 4.58
CA ALA A 137 23.94 12.78 5.30
C ALA A 137 24.01 13.33 6.74
N ASP A 138 23.39 14.50 6.98
CA ASP A 138 23.35 15.14 8.30
C ASP A 138 22.45 14.40 9.30
N LEU A 139 21.68 13.42 8.84
CA LEU A 139 20.88 12.55 9.70
C LEU A 139 21.71 11.58 10.52
N LYS A 140 22.93 11.29 10.09
CA LYS A 140 23.83 10.40 10.81
C LYS A 140 24.14 10.95 12.21
N GLY A 141 23.95 10.12 13.24
CA GLY A 141 24.14 10.52 14.62
C GLY A 141 22.99 11.35 15.22
N ARG A 142 21.89 11.50 14.49
CA ARG A 142 20.70 12.25 14.94
C ARG A 142 19.54 11.33 15.30
N PRO A 143 18.63 11.76 16.16
CA PRO A 143 17.38 11.07 16.38
C PRO A 143 16.54 11.09 15.10
N VAL A 144 16.23 9.90 14.56
CA VAL A 144 15.47 9.74 13.34
C VAL A 144 14.29 8.78 13.55
N GLY A 145 13.28 8.87 12.73
CA GLY A 145 12.14 7.96 12.81
C GLY A 145 11.25 8.06 11.57
N GLY A 146 10.17 7.31 11.54
CA GLY A 146 9.22 7.35 10.43
C GLY A 146 8.01 6.48 10.67
N THR A 147 6.97 6.66 9.86
CA THR A 147 5.75 5.88 9.95
C THR A 147 6.01 4.44 9.53
N ALA A 148 5.74 3.49 10.39
CA ALA A 148 5.94 2.07 10.15
C ALA A 148 5.27 1.61 8.84
N GLY A 149 5.90 0.67 8.13
CA GLY A 149 5.36 0.13 6.88
C GLY A 149 5.48 1.06 5.67
N THR A 150 6.01 2.28 5.80
CA THR A 150 6.34 3.14 4.67
C THR A 150 7.70 2.76 4.08
N PHE A 151 7.88 2.98 2.77
CA PHE A 151 9.16 2.72 2.10
C PHE A 151 10.28 3.58 2.70
N GLU A 152 9.99 4.83 2.96
CA GLU A 152 10.93 5.82 3.49
C GLU A 152 11.43 5.45 4.88
N ALA A 153 10.52 5.00 5.75
CA ALA A 153 10.86 4.58 7.10
C ALA A 153 11.75 3.33 7.08
N LEU A 154 11.43 2.34 6.23
CA LEU A 154 12.23 1.13 6.07
C LEU A 154 13.63 1.44 5.53
N ALA A 155 13.73 2.36 4.56
CA ALA A 155 15.02 2.79 4.00
C ALA A 155 15.88 3.49 5.07
N LEU A 156 15.31 4.45 5.80
CA LEU A 156 16.04 5.17 6.85
C LEU A 156 16.42 4.25 8.03
N GLU A 157 15.56 3.31 8.40
CA GLU A 157 15.90 2.32 9.43
C GLU A 157 17.12 1.48 9.04
N LYS A 158 17.15 1.01 7.77
CA LYS A 158 18.29 0.28 7.21
C LYS A 158 19.57 1.11 7.26
N ASP A 159 19.48 2.37 6.82
CA ASP A 159 20.63 3.27 6.79
C ASP A 159 21.12 3.62 8.20
N SER A 160 20.21 3.89 9.14
CA SER A 160 20.52 4.14 10.55
C SER A 160 21.30 2.98 11.17
N LYS A 161 20.89 1.74 10.89
CA LYS A 161 21.63 0.53 11.32
C LYS A 161 23.02 0.46 10.67
N ALA A 162 23.13 0.77 9.38
CA ALA A 162 24.39 0.75 8.65
C ALA A 162 25.37 1.83 9.13
N TRP A 163 24.88 2.96 9.62
CA TRP A 163 25.71 4.01 10.20
C TRP A 163 26.35 3.63 11.56
N GLY A 164 25.93 2.51 12.15
CA GLY A 164 26.46 2.02 13.44
C GLY A 164 26.12 2.93 14.60
N ASP A 165 25.04 3.68 14.51
CA ASP A 165 24.69 4.71 15.46
C ASP A 165 23.91 4.11 16.63
N ALA A 166 24.62 3.71 17.68
CA ALA A 166 23.99 3.20 18.89
C ALA A 166 23.15 4.26 19.65
N LYS A 167 23.32 5.55 19.34
CA LYS A 167 22.59 6.66 19.96
C LYS A 167 21.49 7.23 19.07
N GLY A 168 21.63 7.10 17.76
CA GLY A 168 20.66 7.53 16.75
C GLY A 168 19.67 6.44 16.39
N SER A 169 19.11 5.77 17.36
CA SER A 169 18.17 4.70 17.11
C SER A 169 16.96 5.22 16.32
N PHE A 170 16.70 4.59 15.19
CA PHE A 170 15.48 4.79 14.43
C PHE A 170 14.26 4.46 15.31
N ARG A 171 13.23 5.30 15.23
CA ARG A 171 11.94 5.08 15.91
C ARG A 171 10.83 4.90 14.88
N ALA A 172 10.15 3.76 14.94
CA ALA A 172 8.93 3.53 14.16
C ALA A 172 7.71 4.09 14.90
N TYR A 173 6.84 4.78 14.18
CA TYR A 173 5.56 5.32 14.67
C TYR A 173 4.41 4.63 13.94
N GLN A 174 3.28 4.45 14.62
CA GLN A 174 2.15 3.69 14.06
C GLN A 174 1.29 4.53 13.10
N SER A 175 1.32 5.86 13.22
CA SER A 175 0.50 6.79 12.43
C SER A 175 1.31 7.97 11.90
N GLU A 176 0.80 8.62 10.86
CA GLU A 176 1.36 9.89 10.37
C GLU A 176 1.21 11.01 11.41
N ALA A 177 0.14 10.99 12.21
CA ALA A 177 -0.06 11.96 13.27
C ALA A 177 1.01 11.84 14.37
N ASP A 178 1.35 10.62 14.79
CA ASP A 178 2.43 10.38 15.77
C ASP A 178 3.79 10.78 15.21
N THR A 179 4.02 10.52 13.92
CA THR A 179 5.24 10.92 13.22
C THR A 179 5.36 12.45 13.17
N ALA A 180 4.28 13.16 12.86
CA ALA A 180 4.24 14.63 12.87
C ALA A 180 4.52 15.20 14.27
N LEU A 181 3.95 14.59 15.32
CA LEU A 181 4.23 14.98 16.70
C LEU A 181 5.69 14.74 17.09
N ALA A 182 6.31 13.66 16.58
CA ALA A 182 7.71 13.36 16.84
C ALA A 182 8.64 14.44 16.24
N ILE A 183 8.30 15.00 15.07
CA ILE A 183 9.07 16.10 14.46
C ILE A 183 9.12 17.31 15.39
N SER A 184 8.01 17.67 16.03
CA SER A 184 7.97 18.79 16.98
C SER A 184 8.91 18.56 18.19
N ARG A 185 9.23 17.33 18.48
CA ARG A 185 10.15 16.90 19.56
C ARG A 185 11.61 16.70 19.09
N GLY A 186 11.93 17.11 17.85
CA GLY A 186 13.29 17.05 17.30
C GLY A 186 13.66 15.75 16.58
N ILE A 187 12.71 14.89 16.31
CA ILE A 187 12.94 13.69 15.47
C ILE A 187 12.86 14.11 13.99
N SER A 188 13.90 13.78 13.21
CA SER A 188 13.86 13.99 11.76
C SER A 188 13.26 12.77 11.07
N THR A 189 12.32 13.00 10.13
CA THR A 189 11.56 11.91 9.50
C THR A 189 11.56 12.03 7.98
N PRO A 190 11.78 10.92 7.24
CA PRO A 190 11.53 10.88 5.82
C PRO A 190 10.04 10.77 5.56
N ARG A 191 9.56 11.44 4.52
CA ARG A 191 8.15 11.46 4.15
C ARG A 191 7.98 11.50 2.63
N SER A 192 6.89 10.93 2.16
CA SER A 192 6.37 11.20 0.83
C SER A 192 5.74 12.59 0.79
N SER A 193 6.08 13.38 -0.22
CA SER A 193 5.47 14.68 -0.49
C SER A 193 4.88 14.69 -1.88
N LEU A 194 3.82 15.47 -2.07
CA LEU A 194 3.29 15.73 -3.40
C LEU A 194 4.38 16.41 -4.24
N PRO A 195 4.47 16.09 -5.56
CA PRO A 195 5.35 16.84 -6.44
C PRO A 195 4.95 18.32 -6.42
N PRO A 196 5.91 19.25 -6.56
CA PRO A 196 5.60 20.67 -6.61
C PRO A 196 4.62 20.93 -7.77
N SER A 197 3.58 21.73 -7.49
CA SER A 197 2.64 22.14 -8.51
C SER A 197 3.42 22.87 -9.64
N PRO A 198 3.12 22.63 -10.93
CA PRO A 198 3.71 23.39 -12.00
C PRO A 198 3.41 24.88 -11.81
N PRO A 199 4.33 25.79 -12.17
CA PRO A 199 4.11 27.21 -12.05
C PRO A 199 2.79 27.58 -12.75
N ARG A 200 1.94 28.35 -12.06
CA ARG A 200 0.70 28.87 -12.65
C ARG A 200 1.06 29.72 -13.86
N GLY A 201 0.75 29.23 -15.06
CA GLY A 201 1.00 29.95 -16.30
C GLY A 201 1.54 29.14 -17.48
N SER A 202 1.95 27.89 -17.30
CA SER A 202 2.27 27.02 -18.44
C SER A 202 1.01 26.38 -19.02
N SER A 203 0.16 27.17 -19.70
CA SER A 203 -0.82 26.61 -20.62
C SER A 203 -0.02 25.88 -21.71
N ARG A 204 -0.07 24.54 -21.72
CA ARG A 204 0.40 23.77 -22.87
C ARG A 204 -0.44 24.23 -24.08
N ALA A 205 0.17 25.00 -24.96
CA ALA A 205 -0.38 25.21 -26.26
C ALA A 205 -0.54 23.83 -26.91
N SER A 206 -1.80 23.44 -27.14
CA SER A 206 -2.16 22.25 -27.90
C SER A 206 -1.67 22.48 -29.34
N THR A 207 -0.53 21.92 -29.70
CA THR A 207 -0.14 21.80 -31.11
C THR A 207 -0.94 20.63 -31.67
N ARG A 208 -2.05 20.97 -32.34
CA ARG A 208 -2.68 20.05 -33.30
C ARG A 208 -1.75 19.97 -34.51
N ALA A 209 -1.33 18.78 -34.83
CA ALA A 209 -0.90 18.37 -36.18
C ALA A 209 -1.72 17.13 -36.54
#